data_f3caa5d6a5064d0ea8ecfa1efdf884b3
#
_entry.id   f3caa5d6a5064d0ea8ecfa1efdf884b3
#
_cell.length_a   1.000
_cell.length_b   1.000
_cell.length_c   1.000
_cell.angle_alpha   90.00
_cell.angle_beta   90.00
_cell.angle_gamma   90.00
#
_symmetry.space_group_name_H-M   'P 1'
#
loop_
_entity.id
_entity.type
_entity.pdbx_description
1 polymer ?
#
loop_
_entity_poly.entity_id
_entity_poly.type
_entity_poly.pdbx_seq_one_letter_code
_entity_poly.pdbx_strand_id
1 'polypeptide(L)'
;MSENQEEVSHREFETRLVRLPFQIFLLIAENDDKVDTNEWMAFIKILKEKKVCDSPYARGVLGKTEDKLQALKLGYERKEIKNDPEEIKKTLFMIEKRLKPEESEMFGADMEKLAEGIADASSKKSFLGRITHASNEQVSFLHQMIEEVGQK
;
A
#
# COMPACT_ATOMS: atom_id res chain seq x y z
N MET A 1 -2.22 -20.58 -26.08
CA MET A 1 -1.27 -20.64 -24.95
C MET A 1 -0.92 -19.27 -24.43
N SER A 2 -0.55 -18.32 -25.28
CA SER A 2 -0.22 -16.97 -24.85
C SER A 2 -1.41 -16.24 -24.21
N GLU A 3 -2.63 -16.44 -24.73
CA GLU A 3 -3.82 -15.79 -24.20
C GLU A 3 -4.12 -16.20 -22.75
N ASN A 4 -3.98 -17.48 -22.42
CA ASN A 4 -4.20 -17.96 -21.07
C ASN A 4 -3.15 -17.42 -20.09
N GLN A 5 -1.91 -17.30 -20.54
CA GLN A 5 -0.85 -16.74 -19.74
C GLN A 5 -1.06 -15.25 -19.49
N GLU A 6 -1.52 -14.53 -20.50
CA GLU A 6 -1.83 -13.10 -20.36
C GLU A 6 -2.99 -12.87 -19.40
N GLU A 7 -4.05 -13.69 -19.48
CA GLU A 7 -5.19 -13.57 -18.57
C GLU A 7 -4.78 -13.86 -17.12
N VAL A 8 -4.00 -14.91 -16.89
CA VAL A 8 -3.52 -15.25 -15.55
C VAL A 8 -2.62 -14.15 -15.02
N SER A 9 -1.72 -13.64 -15.88
CA SER A 9 -0.82 -12.55 -15.50
C SER A 9 -1.60 -11.27 -15.16
N HIS A 10 -2.65 -10.96 -15.94
CA HIS A 10 -3.49 -9.80 -15.68
C HIS A 10 -4.25 -9.94 -14.37
N ARG A 11 -4.82 -11.12 -14.09
CA ARG A 11 -5.53 -11.39 -12.85
C ARG A 11 -4.58 -11.30 -11.64
N GLU A 12 -3.40 -11.85 -11.79
CA GLU A 12 -2.39 -11.77 -10.73
C GLU A 12 -2.03 -10.30 -10.46
N PHE A 13 -1.82 -9.54 -11.53
CA PHE A 13 -1.51 -8.12 -11.40
C PHE A 13 -2.63 -7.37 -10.68
N GLU A 14 -3.89 -7.58 -11.10
CA GLU A 14 -5.03 -6.92 -10.47
C GLU A 14 -5.15 -7.29 -8.99
N THR A 15 -4.93 -8.54 -8.65
CA THR A 15 -4.96 -9.00 -7.27
C THR A 15 -3.90 -8.29 -6.43
N ARG A 16 -2.68 -8.21 -6.97
CA ARG A 16 -1.57 -7.55 -6.28
C ARG A 16 -1.79 -6.05 -6.16
N LEU A 17 -2.35 -5.46 -7.20
CA LEU A 17 -2.63 -4.03 -7.23
C LEU A 17 -3.62 -3.63 -6.14
N VAL A 18 -4.70 -4.40 -5.99
CA VAL A 18 -5.72 -4.17 -4.96
C VAL A 18 -5.13 -4.32 -3.56
N ARG A 19 -4.19 -5.26 -3.38
CA ARG A 19 -3.55 -5.51 -2.09
C ARG A 19 -2.50 -4.45 -1.73
N LEU A 20 -1.97 -3.76 -2.71
CA LEU A 20 -0.82 -2.87 -2.48
C LEU A 20 -1.07 -1.81 -1.41
N PRO A 21 -2.15 -1.00 -1.46
CA PRO A 21 -2.38 -0.04 -0.38
C PRO A 21 -2.54 -0.71 0.99
N PHE A 22 -3.16 -1.88 1.02
CA PHE A 22 -3.33 -2.64 2.25
C PHE A 22 -1.99 -3.13 2.80
N GLN A 23 -1.11 -3.60 1.93
CA GLN A 23 0.24 -4.04 2.33
C GLN A 23 1.09 -2.87 2.82
N ILE A 24 0.96 -1.71 2.19
CA ILE A 24 1.63 -0.49 2.65
C ILE A 24 1.11 -0.13 4.05
N PHE A 25 -0.21 -0.21 4.25
CA PHE A 25 -0.80 0.01 5.57
C PHE A 25 -0.20 -0.93 6.61
N LEU A 26 -0.09 -2.22 6.31
CA LEU A 26 0.52 -3.18 7.23
C LEU A 26 1.99 -2.84 7.51
N LEU A 27 2.73 -2.43 6.49
CA LEU A 27 4.13 -2.06 6.65
C LEU A 27 4.30 -0.94 7.67
N ILE A 28 3.41 0.05 7.63
CA ILE A 28 3.51 1.25 8.47
C ILE A 28 2.88 1.02 9.85
N ALA A 29 1.75 0.33 9.90
CA ALA A 29 0.89 0.27 11.08
C ALA A 29 1.05 -0.98 11.93
N GLU A 30 1.50 -2.09 11.34
CA GLU A 30 1.63 -3.34 12.09
C GLU A 30 2.74 -3.24 13.13
N ASN A 31 2.42 -3.61 14.36
CA ASN A 31 3.38 -3.64 15.45
C ASN A 31 3.14 -4.92 16.25
N ASP A 32 4.17 -5.74 16.41
CA ASP A 32 4.09 -7.04 17.10
C ASP A 32 2.98 -7.93 16.53
N ASP A 33 2.92 -8.01 15.20
CA ASP A 33 1.95 -8.80 14.43
C ASP A 33 0.50 -8.36 14.64
N LYS A 34 0.30 -7.11 15.07
CA LYS A 34 -1.03 -6.56 15.32
C LYS A 34 -1.17 -5.16 14.76
N VAL A 35 -2.40 -4.84 14.35
CA VAL A 35 -2.78 -3.50 13.95
C VAL A 35 -3.91 -3.07 14.88
N ASP A 36 -3.78 -1.93 15.56
CA ASP A 36 -4.80 -1.53 16.49
C ASP A 36 -6.02 -0.93 15.78
N THR A 37 -7.13 -0.85 16.50
CA THR A 37 -8.41 -0.40 15.97
C THR A 37 -8.34 1.03 15.43
N ASN A 38 -7.62 1.90 16.12
CA ASN A 38 -7.49 3.29 15.68
C ASN A 38 -6.76 3.41 14.35
N GLU A 39 -5.77 2.56 14.14
CA GLU A 39 -5.03 2.54 12.88
C GLU A 39 -5.90 2.01 11.74
N TRP A 40 -6.72 0.99 12.00
CA TRP A 40 -7.69 0.51 11.04
C TRP A 40 -8.66 1.62 10.63
N MET A 41 -9.18 2.35 11.61
CA MET A 41 -10.11 3.45 11.35
C MET A 41 -9.47 4.56 10.53
N ALA A 42 -8.21 4.89 10.82
CA ALA A 42 -7.47 5.89 10.06
C ALA A 42 -7.31 5.47 8.60
N PHE A 43 -6.96 4.21 8.37
CA PHE A 43 -6.81 3.68 7.02
C PHE A 43 -8.14 3.71 6.25
N ILE A 44 -9.23 3.29 6.91
CA ILE A 44 -10.57 3.33 6.30
C ILE A 44 -10.90 4.77 5.87
N LYS A 45 -10.61 5.74 6.72
CA LYS A 45 -10.86 7.14 6.42
C LYS A 45 -10.05 7.59 5.20
N ILE A 46 -8.78 7.23 5.15
CA ILE A 46 -7.92 7.55 4.02
C ILE A 46 -8.47 6.95 2.72
N LEU A 47 -8.91 5.70 2.76
CA LEU A 47 -9.48 5.04 1.58
C LEU A 47 -10.77 5.74 1.11
N LYS A 48 -11.61 6.18 2.03
CA LYS A 48 -12.87 6.85 1.69
C LYS A 48 -12.64 8.24 1.11
N GLU A 49 -11.75 8.99 1.69
CA GLU A 49 -11.50 10.36 1.26
C GLU A 49 -10.67 10.44 -0.02
N LYS A 50 -9.71 9.56 -0.17
CA LYS A 50 -8.81 9.48 -1.33
C LYS A 50 -8.01 10.76 -1.60
N LYS A 51 -8.02 11.70 -0.66
CA LYS A 51 -7.36 12.99 -0.81
C LYS A 51 -5.84 12.91 -0.83
N VAL A 52 -5.31 11.84 -0.29
CA VAL A 52 -3.87 11.64 -0.18
C VAL A 52 -3.22 11.43 -1.55
N CYS A 53 -3.98 10.97 -2.53
CA CYS A 53 -3.46 10.69 -3.86
C CYS A 53 -3.92 11.73 -4.87
N ASP A 54 -2.99 12.16 -5.72
CA ASP A 54 -3.26 13.14 -6.78
C ASP A 54 -3.63 12.48 -8.11
N SER A 55 -3.03 11.32 -8.41
CA SER A 55 -3.26 10.70 -9.70
C SER A 55 -4.59 9.95 -9.74
N PRO A 56 -5.31 10.04 -10.88
CA PRO A 56 -6.55 9.27 -11.05
C PRO A 56 -6.31 7.76 -10.94
N TYR A 57 -5.17 7.28 -11.41
CA TYR A 57 -4.83 5.88 -11.34
C TYR A 57 -4.73 5.41 -9.88
N ALA A 58 -4.00 6.16 -9.05
CA ALA A 58 -3.86 5.82 -7.64
C ALA A 58 -5.19 5.88 -6.90
N ARG A 59 -6.01 6.89 -7.19
CA ARG A 59 -7.35 6.99 -6.60
C ARG A 59 -8.22 5.79 -6.96
N GLY A 60 -8.11 5.34 -8.21
CA GLY A 60 -8.82 4.15 -8.65
C GLY A 60 -8.38 2.91 -7.90
N VAL A 61 -7.08 2.78 -7.64
CA VAL A 61 -6.53 1.67 -6.86
C VAL A 61 -7.06 1.73 -5.43
N LEU A 62 -7.07 2.90 -4.79
CA LEU A 62 -7.62 3.04 -3.45
C LEU A 62 -9.09 2.65 -3.39
N GLY A 63 -9.87 3.00 -4.43
CA GLY A 63 -11.27 2.61 -4.50
C GLY A 63 -11.46 1.10 -4.57
N LYS A 64 -10.65 0.43 -5.36
CA LYS A 64 -10.67 -1.04 -5.45
C LYS A 64 -10.28 -1.68 -4.12
N THR A 65 -9.30 -1.12 -3.43
CA THR A 65 -8.88 -1.60 -2.12
C THR A 65 -10.00 -1.43 -1.11
N GLU A 66 -10.68 -0.28 -1.14
CA GLU A 66 -11.82 -0.03 -0.27
C GLU A 66 -12.91 -1.07 -0.47
N ASP A 67 -13.24 -1.37 -1.73
CA ASP A 67 -14.27 -2.35 -2.07
C ASP A 67 -13.95 -3.75 -1.56
N LYS A 68 -12.68 -4.08 -1.45
CA LYS A 68 -12.22 -5.41 -1.03
C LYS A 68 -11.72 -5.43 0.41
N LEU A 69 -11.90 -4.36 1.15
CA LEU A 69 -11.26 -4.20 2.46
C LEU A 69 -11.61 -5.31 3.45
N GLN A 70 -12.86 -5.73 3.49
CA GLN A 70 -13.25 -6.79 4.41
C GLN A 70 -12.59 -8.12 4.07
N ALA A 71 -12.51 -8.44 2.79
CA ALA A 71 -11.82 -9.65 2.33
C ALA A 71 -10.32 -9.58 2.65
N LEU A 72 -9.71 -8.41 2.47
CA LEU A 72 -8.30 -8.20 2.78
C LEU A 72 -8.04 -8.36 4.28
N LYS A 73 -8.89 -7.76 5.09
CA LYS A 73 -8.79 -7.86 6.54
C LYS A 73 -8.89 -9.31 7.00
N LEU A 74 -9.85 -10.03 6.45
CA LEU A 74 -10.03 -11.45 6.76
C LEU A 74 -8.80 -12.25 6.35
N GLY A 75 -8.23 -11.97 5.17
CA GLY A 75 -7.01 -12.60 4.72
C GLY A 75 -5.85 -12.35 5.67
N TYR A 76 -5.75 -11.14 6.20
CA TYR A 76 -4.74 -10.81 7.19
C TYR A 76 -4.94 -11.58 8.49
N GLU A 77 -6.18 -11.64 8.98
CA GLU A 77 -6.52 -12.37 10.21
C GLU A 77 -6.23 -13.87 10.07
N ARG A 78 -6.42 -14.41 8.88
CA ARG A 78 -6.13 -15.82 8.57
C ARG A 78 -4.67 -16.07 8.23
N LYS A 79 -3.85 -15.04 8.25
CA LYS A 79 -2.42 -15.10 7.92
C LYS A 79 -2.15 -15.47 6.46
N GLU A 80 -3.12 -15.22 5.59
CA GLU A 80 -2.96 -15.39 4.15
C GLU A 80 -2.31 -14.16 3.52
N ILE A 81 -2.56 -12.98 4.10
CA ILE A 81 -1.93 -11.73 3.69
C ILE A 81 -1.07 -11.26 4.86
N LYS A 82 0.21 -11.02 4.59
CA LYS A 82 1.17 -10.65 5.62
C LYS A 82 1.85 -9.34 5.28
N ASN A 83 2.44 -8.74 6.30
CA ASN A 83 3.34 -7.62 6.11
C ASN A 83 4.61 -8.15 5.46
N ASP A 84 4.70 -7.99 4.15
CA ASP A 84 5.79 -8.56 3.35
C ASP A 84 6.33 -7.50 2.39
N PRO A 85 7.44 -6.84 2.75
CA PRO A 85 8.04 -5.82 1.89
C PRO A 85 8.43 -6.31 0.50
N GLU A 86 8.81 -7.58 0.38
CA GLU A 86 9.17 -8.14 -0.94
C GLU A 86 7.97 -8.19 -1.87
N GLU A 87 6.79 -8.46 -1.34
CA GLU A 87 5.57 -8.44 -2.14
C GLU A 87 5.23 -7.02 -2.59
N ILE A 88 5.44 -6.03 -1.72
CA ILE A 88 5.25 -4.63 -2.08
C ILE A 88 6.17 -4.26 -3.24
N LYS A 89 7.45 -4.58 -3.12
CA LYS A 89 8.46 -4.27 -4.14
C LYS A 89 8.11 -4.94 -5.47
N LYS A 90 7.69 -6.18 -5.43
CA LYS A 90 7.32 -6.94 -6.63
C LYS A 90 6.13 -6.27 -7.33
N THR A 91 5.13 -5.86 -6.58
CA THR A 91 3.96 -5.18 -7.14
C THR A 91 4.35 -3.84 -7.76
N LEU A 92 5.17 -3.06 -7.07
CA LEU A 92 5.66 -1.78 -7.59
C LEU A 92 6.42 -1.97 -8.91
N PHE A 93 7.23 -3.02 -8.99
CA PHE A 93 7.97 -3.33 -10.20
C PHE A 93 7.03 -3.68 -11.36
N MET A 94 5.96 -4.44 -11.08
CA MET A 94 4.96 -4.78 -12.08
C MET A 94 4.23 -3.54 -12.59
N ILE A 95 3.91 -2.62 -11.70
CA ILE A 95 3.26 -1.36 -12.06
C ILE A 95 4.19 -0.50 -12.94
N GLU A 96 5.46 -0.42 -12.56
CA GLU A 96 6.46 0.32 -13.32
C GLU A 96 6.52 -0.13 -14.77
N LYS A 97 6.39 -1.42 -15.00
CA LYS A 97 6.43 -1.97 -16.37
C LYS A 97 5.16 -1.68 -17.18
N ARG A 98 4.06 -1.43 -16.51
CA ARG A 98 2.76 -1.25 -17.19
C ARG A 98 2.36 0.18 -17.43
N LEU A 99 2.89 1.10 -16.63
CA LEU A 99 2.55 2.52 -16.77
C LEU A 99 3.63 3.26 -17.54
N LYS A 100 3.24 4.38 -18.11
CA LYS A 100 4.21 5.30 -18.71
C LYS A 100 5.09 5.86 -17.58
N PRO A 101 6.33 6.26 -17.87
CA PRO A 101 7.25 6.73 -16.83
C PRO A 101 6.66 7.83 -15.95
N GLU A 102 5.96 8.78 -16.53
CA GLU A 102 5.37 9.90 -15.77
C GLU A 102 4.26 9.43 -14.84
N GLU A 103 3.44 8.49 -15.32
CA GLU A 103 2.36 7.91 -14.54
C GLU A 103 2.90 7.05 -13.39
N SER A 104 3.95 6.29 -13.67
CA SER A 104 4.59 5.45 -12.67
C SER A 104 5.22 6.30 -11.57
N GLU A 105 5.88 7.38 -11.94
CA GLU A 105 6.48 8.30 -10.99
C GLU A 105 5.41 8.94 -10.10
N MET A 106 4.33 9.38 -10.69
CA MET A 106 3.20 9.97 -9.95
C MET A 106 2.57 8.95 -9.00
N PHE A 107 2.39 7.71 -9.47
CA PHE A 107 1.84 6.65 -8.63
C PHE A 107 2.76 6.37 -7.44
N GLY A 108 4.07 6.28 -7.68
CA GLY A 108 5.03 6.08 -6.60
C GLY A 108 4.96 7.18 -5.56
N ALA A 109 4.90 8.44 -6.01
CA ALA A 109 4.76 9.58 -5.10
C ALA A 109 3.47 9.50 -4.29
N ASP A 110 2.36 9.06 -4.91
CA ASP A 110 1.09 8.90 -4.22
C ASP A 110 1.14 7.79 -3.17
N MET A 111 1.87 6.71 -3.44
CA MET A 111 2.04 5.63 -2.46
C MET A 111 2.87 6.10 -1.27
N GLU A 112 3.85 6.97 -1.49
CA GLU A 112 4.60 7.60 -0.41
C GLU A 112 3.70 8.49 0.44
N LYS A 113 2.82 9.27 -0.20
CA LYS A 113 1.86 10.10 0.52
C LYS A 113 0.89 9.27 1.34
N LEU A 114 0.47 8.13 0.80
CA LEU A 114 -0.37 7.19 1.53
C LEU A 114 0.34 6.72 2.80
N ALA A 115 1.59 6.31 2.68
CA ALA A 115 2.38 5.85 3.81
C ALA A 115 2.54 6.97 4.86
N GLU A 116 2.85 8.18 4.41
CA GLU A 116 2.97 9.34 5.29
C GLU A 116 1.66 9.64 6.02
N GLY A 117 0.54 9.55 5.31
CA GLY A 117 -0.78 9.75 5.91
C GLY A 117 -1.09 8.73 6.99
N ILE A 118 -0.74 7.48 6.76
CA ILE A 118 -0.92 6.42 7.75
C ILE A 118 -0.03 6.66 8.97
N ALA A 119 1.24 6.99 8.74
CA ALA A 119 2.18 7.27 9.83
C ALA A 119 1.74 8.47 10.65
N ASP A 120 1.26 9.51 10.00
CA ASP A 120 0.79 10.74 10.64
C ASP A 120 -0.41 10.47 11.55
N ALA A 121 -1.37 9.68 11.05
CA ALA A 121 -2.54 9.30 11.83
C ALA A 121 -2.14 8.49 13.05
N SER A 122 -1.18 7.57 12.90
CA SER A 122 -0.68 6.77 14.01
C SER A 122 0.01 7.63 15.05
N SER A 123 0.85 8.57 14.64
CA SER A 123 1.59 9.43 15.57
C SER A 123 0.68 10.36 16.35
N LYS A 124 -0.38 10.88 15.72
CA LYS A 124 -1.33 11.77 16.40
C LYS A 124 -2.12 11.08 17.51
N LYS A 125 -2.27 9.77 17.42
CA LYS A 125 -3.01 9.00 18.41
C LYS A 125 -2.14 8.41 19.50
N SER A 126 -0.84 8.54 19.36
CA SER A 126 0.12 8.08 20.34
C SER A 126 0.42 9.19 21.33
N PHE A 127 -0.27 9.19 22.44
CA PHE A 127 -0.04 10.16 23.52
C PHE A 127 1.39 10.13 24.07
N LEU A 128 2.11 9.06 23.80
CA LEU A 128 3.42 8.83 24.38
C LEU A 128 4.56 9.01 23.38
N GLY A 129 4.26 9.37 22.15
CA GLY A 129 5.26 9.61 21.13
C GLY A 129 6.13 8.41 20.78
N ARG A 130 5.69 7.21 21.15
CA ARG A 130 6.52 6.01 20.99
C ARG A 130 6.54 5.43 19.59
N ILE A 131 5.62 5.85 18.74
CA ILE A 131 5.42 5.18 17.46
C ILE A 131 6.11 5.90 16.31
N THR A 132 6.51 7.13 16.53
CA THR A 132 7.03 7.99 15.48
C THR A 132 8.29 7.44 14.80
N HIS A 133 9.19 6.82 15.56
CA HIS A 133 10.44 6.32 14.97
C HIS A 133 10.23 5.11 14.07
N ALA A 134 9.47 4.12 14.53
CA ALA A 134 9.23 2.92 13.74
C ALA A 134 8.46 3.25 12.46
N SER A 135 7.43 4.09 12.56
CA SER A 135 6.64 4.50 11.40
C SER A 135 7.46 5.28 10.39
N ASN A 136 8.32 6.19 10.87
CA ASN A 136 9.18 6.98 10.00
C ASN A 136 10.22 6.12 9.29
N GLU A 137 10.77 5.12 9.99
CA GLU A 137 11.70 4.17 9.38
C GLU A 137 11.03 3.39 8.26
N GLN A 138 9.79 2.97 8.47
CA GLN A 138 9.06 2.22 7.46
C GLN A 138 8.68 3.09 6.27
N VAL A 139 8.32 4.35 6.48
CA VAL A 139 8.09 5.29 5.38
C VAL A 139 9.37 5.47 4.56
N SER A 140 10.52 5.62 5.22
CA SER A 140 11.81 5.74 4.53
C SER A 140 12.14 4.46 3.75
N PHE A 141 11.83 3.32 4.31
CA PHE A 141 12.05 2.03 3.66
C PHE A 141 11.21 1.93 2.37
N LEU A 142 9.95 2.33 2.44
CA LEU A 142 9.08 2.36 1.26
C LEU A 142 9.62 3.32 0.20
N HIS A 143 10.05 4.50 0.63
CA HIS A 143 10.64 5.49 -0.28
C HIS A 143 11.83 4.89 -1.03
N GLN A 144 12.72 4.18 -0.33
CA GLN A 144 13.86 3.53 -0.94
C GLN A 144 13.43 2.47 -1.96
N MET A 145 12.41 1.69 -1.64
CA MET A 145 11.89 0.68 -2.57
C MET A 145 11.36 1.32 -3.85
N ILE A 146 10.61 2.41 -3.70
CA ILE A 146 10.03 3.11 -4.84
C ILE A 146 11.14 3.68 -5.73
N GLU A 147 12.19 4.25 -5.13
CA GLU A 147 13.32 4.75 -5.89
C GLU A 147 14.08 3.65 -6.61
N GLU A 148 14.31 2.52 -5.94
CA GLU A 148 15.02 1.40 -6.56
C GLU A 148 14.26 0.86 -7.77
N VAL A 149 12.95 0.75 -7.67
CA VAL A 149 12.10 0.28 -8.76
C VAL A 149 12.15 1.28 -9.92
N GLY A 150 12.09 2.56 -9.63
CA GLY A 150 12.09 3.61 -10.64
C GLY A 150 13.41 3.79 -11.38
N GLN A 151 14.50 3.26 -10.84
CA GLN A 151 15.82 3.39 -11.47
C GLN A 151 16.10 2.33 -12.54
N LYS A 152 15.16 1.46 -12.80
CA LYS A 152 15.28 0.47 -13.85
C LYS A 152 14.49 0.87 -15.07
#